data_d0b5e82ae7cbab5b237f2b7a6e31a11c
#
_entry.id   d0b5e82ae7cbab5b237f2b7a6e31a11c
#
_cell.length_a   1.000
_cell.length_b   1.000
_cell.length_c   1.000
_cell.angle_alpha   90.00
_cell.angle_beta   90.00
_cell.angle_gamma   90.00
#
_symmetry.space_group_name_H-M   'P 1'
#
loop_
_entity.id
_entity.type
_entity.pdbx_description
1 polymer ?
#
loop_
_entity_poly.entity_id
_entity_poly.type
_entity_poly.pdbx_seq_one_letter_code
_entity_poly.pdbx_strand_id
1 'polypeptide(L)'
;MPTWTDIKDHARSSYKLADEHDHSFKVVFEYPGNRLQAVIASHYHAMGRSWVDFSSACCRADRLDPQAALRQSFNLAVGSLCLDGDVYVVRHTVMVEHLDLADLEVSMHAVARAADQIEQSLPIYEPASDKVSDVEEERV
;
A
#
# COMPACT_ATOMS: atom_id res chain seq x y z
N MET A 1 0.32 25.41 -2.28
CA MET A 1 0.67 24.05 -2.73
C MET A 1 1.30 23.29 -1.58
N PRO A 2 0.85 22.07 -1.29
CA PRO A 2 1.39 21.34 -0.14
C PRO A 2 2.84 20.92 -0.38
N THR A 3 3.56 20.79 0.72
CA THR A 3 4.91 20.24 0.75
C THR A 3 4.87 18.87 1.41
N TRP A 4 5.98 18.14 1.35
CA TRP A 4 6.09 16.87 2.07
C TRP A 4 5.86 17.04 3.57
N THR A 5 6.37 18.13 4.15
CA THR A 5 6.14 18.43 5.58
C THR A 5 4.66 18.61 5.87
N ASP A 6 3.93 19.31 4.98
CA ASP A 6 2.49 19.47 5.14
C ASP A 6 1.76 18.13 5.12
N ILE A 7 2.19 17.23 4.23
CA ILE A 7 1.61 15.88 4.14
C ILE A 7 1.85 15.11 5.44
N LYS A 8 3.08 15.12 5.95
CA LYS A 8 3.41 14.44 7.22
C LYS A 8 2.61 15.01 8.38
N ASP A 9 2.52 16.32 8.47
CA ASP A 9 1.79 16.98 9.56
C ASP A 9 0.29 16.66 9.50
N HIS A 10 -0.27 16.65 8.30
CA HIS A 10 -1.67 16.28 8.11
C HIS A 10 -1.92 14.82 8.51
N ALA A 11 -1.02 13.93 8.12
CA ALA A 11 -1.11 12.51 8.49
C ALA A 11 -1.04 12.33 10.00
N ARG A 12 -0.14 13.04 10.68
CA ARG A 12 -0.05 12.98 12.15
C ARG A 12 -1.32 13.44 12.84
N SER A 13 -2.03 14.40 12.26
CA SER A 13 -3.27 14.90 12.84
C SER A 13 -4.41 13.88 12.75
N SER A 14 -4.34 12.95 11.78
CA SER A 14 -5.40 11.98 11.51
C SER A 14 -5.06 10.58 11.98
N TYR A 15 -3.77 10.23 12.07
CA TYR A 15 -3.32 8.87 12.36
C TYR A 15 -2.15 8.86 13.33
N LYS A 16 -1.97 7.73 14.00
CA LYS A 16 -0.74 7.45 14.72
C LYS A 16 0.26 6.87 13.72
N LEU A 17 1.32 7.64 13.43
CA LEU A 17 2.33 7.21 12.47
C LEU A 17 3.26 6.17 13.10
N ALA A 18 3.60 5.15 12.32
CA ALA A 18 4.62 4.15 12.65
C ALA A 18 5.82 4.34 11.73
N ASP A 19 7.00 3.90 12.17
CA ASP A 19 8.23 3.92 11.37
C ASP A 19 8.44 5.25 10.66
N GLU A 20 8.32 6.35 11.40
CA GLU A 20 8.46 7.68 10.83
C GLU A 20 9.92 8.04 10.59
N HIS A 21 10.24 8.43 9.35
CA HIS A 21 11.56 8.87 8.92
C HIS A 21 11.42 10.21 8.19
N ASP A 22 12.56 10.79 7.79
CA ASP A 22 12.54 12.09 7.11
C ASP A 22 11.71 12.08 5.82
N HIS A 23 11.80 10.98 5.07
CA HIS A 23 11.15 10.86 3.76
C HIS A 23 10.14 9.72 3.67
N SER A 24 9.69 9.20 4.80
CA SER A 24 8.67 8.15 4.80
C SER A 24 7.95 8.07 6.14
N PHE A 25 6.75 7.50 6.08
CA PHE A 25 6.02 7.11 7.28
C PHE A 25 5.11 5.93 6.95
N LYS A 26 4.62 5.26 7.99
CA LYS A 26 3.72 4.12 7.85
C LYS A 26 2.46 4.35 8.68
N VAL A 27 1.31 4.00 8.11
CA VAL A 27 0.02 3.97 8.79
C VAL A 27 -0.54 2.58 8.69
N VAL A 28 -1.07 2.04 9.79
CA VAL A 28 -1.68 0.71 9.79
C VAL A 28 -3.19 0.86 9.91
N PHE A 29 -3.92 0.26 8.98
CA PHE A 29 -5.37 0.22 8.97
C PHE A 29 -5.85 -1.13 9.47
N GLU A 30 -6.91 -1.13 10.27
CA GLU A 30 -7.56 -2.35 10.73
C GLU A 30 -8.87 -2.54 9.96
N TYR A 31 -9.11 -3.76 9.53
CA TYR A 31 -10.34 -4.15 8.85
C TYR A 31 -11.03 -5.28 9.61
N PRO A 32 -12.35 -5.47 9.40
CA PRO A 32 -13.08 -6.54 10.09
C PRO A 32 -12.40 -7.90 9.91
N GLY A 33 -12.42 -8.72 10.96
CA GLY A 33 -11.76 -10.02 10.97
C GLY A 33 -10.29 -9.95 11.39
N ASN A 34 -9.91 -8.89 12.10
CA ASN A 34 -8.54 -8.68 12.58
C ASN A 34 -7.50 -8.63 11.48
N ARG A 35 -7.91 -8.20 10.29
CA ARG A 35 -6.96 -8.00 9.19
C ARG A 35 -6.33 -6.64 9.32
N LEU A 36 -5.02 -6.59 9.11
CA LEU A 36 -4.25 -5.36 9.14
C LEU A 36 -3.67 -5.11 7.75
N GLN A 37 -3.63 -3.83 7.37
CA GLN A 37 -3.03 -3.42 6.13
C GLN A 37 -2.18 -2.17 6.38
N ALA A 38 -0.88 -2.29 6.15
CA ALA A 38 0.03 -1.16 6.31
C ALA A 38 0.15 -0.40 5.00
N VAL A 39 0.16 0.92 5.10
CA VAL A 39 0.45 1.80 3.98
C VAL A 39 1.73 2.55 4.29
N ILE A 40 2.68 2.50 3.37
CA ILE A 40 3.92 3.26 3.46
C ILE A 40 3.82 4.43 2.49
N ALA A 41 4.01 5.64 3.01
CA ALA A 41 4.13 6.84 2.21
C ALA A 41 5.60 7.19 2.08
N SER A 42 6.10 7.32 0.87
CA SER A 42 7.52 7.58 0.60
C SER A 42 7.67 8.79 -0.31
N HIS A 43 8.48 9.75 0.14
CA HIS A 43 8.76 10.97 -0.58
C HIS A 43 10.08 10.86 -1.33
N TYR A 44 10.09 11.29 -2.60
CA TYR A 44 11.31 11.31 -3.39
C TYR A 44 11.23 12.38 -4.48
N HIS A 45 12.38 12.62 -5.12
CA HIS A 45 12.48 13.56 -6.23
C HIS A 45 12.81 12.80 -7.52
N ALA A 46 12.12 13.15 -8.59
CA ALA A 46 12.35 12.61 -9.92
C ALA A 46 11.85 13.61 -10.95
N MET A 47 12.53 13.70 -12.08
CA MET A 47 12.14 14.59 -13.17
C MET A 47 11.94 16.04 -12.71
N GLY A 48 12.77 16.50 -11.77
CA GLY A 48 12.71 17.86 -11.26
C GLY A 48 11.49 18.16 -10.39
N ARG A 49 10.78 17.13 -9.91
CA ARG A 49 9.57 17.28 -9.12
C ARG A 49 9.65 16.42 -7.86
N SER A 50 8.79 16.76 -6.92
CA SER A 50 8.63 16.04 -5.66
C SER A 50 7.42 15.12 -5.77
N TRP A 51 7.61 13.83 -5.40
CA TRP A 51 6.59 12.78 -5.53
C TRP A 51 6.38 12.09 -4.21
N VAL A 52 5.20 11.55 -4.01
CA VAL A 52 4.91 10.63 -2.92
C VAL A 52 4.27 9.38 -3.46
N ASP A 53 4.79 8.22 -3.03
CA ASP A 53 4.21 6.92 -3.29
C ASP A 53 3.45 6.47 -2.06
N PHE A 54 2.24 5.97 -2.28
CA PHE A 54 1.52 5.20 -1.27
C PHE A 54 1.55 3.75 -1.71
N SER A 55 2.04 2.87 -0.85
CA SER A 55 2.11 1.45 -1.19
C SER A 55 1.59 0.58 -0.05
N SER A 56 0.97 -0.52 -0.41
CA SER A 56 0.45 -1.49 0.55
C SER A 56 0.71 -2.90 0.04
N ALA A 57 1.33 -3.73 0.86
CA ALA A 57 1.65 -5.10 0.48
C ALA A 57 0.38 -5.93 0.36
N CYS A 58 0.32 -6.74 -0.68
CA CYS A 58 -0.83 -7.58 -0.99
C CYS A 58 -0.57 -9.05 -0.63
N CYS A 59 0.41 -9.67 -1.28
CA CYS A 59 0.69 -11.09 -1.10
C CYS A 59 2.04 -11.45 -1.70
N ARG A 60 2.53 -12.65 -1.38
CA ARG A 60 3.74 -13.19 -1.99
C ARG A 60 3.54 -13.41 -3.49
N ALA A 61 4.62 -13.27 -4.22
CA ALA A 61 4.61 -13.42 -5.68
C ALA A 61 4.12 -14.81 -6.11
N ASP A 62 4.39 -15.85 -5.32
CA ASP A 62 4.01 -17.23 -5.65
C ASP A 62 2.51 -17.51 -5.44
N ARG A 63 1.75 -16.58 -4.87
CA ARG A 63 0.32 -16.76 -4.64
C ARG A 63 -0.56 -16.20 -5.75
N LEU A 64 0.00 -15.46 -6.68
CA LEU A 64 -0.77 -14.81 -7.74
C LEU A 64 -0.01 -14.87 -9.04
N ASP A 65 -0.61 -15.49 -10.04
CA ASP A 65 -0.04 -15.58 -11.38
C ASP A 65 0.18 -14.19 -11.97
N PRO A 66 1.34 -13.92 -12.61
CA PRO A 66 1.62 -12.59 -13.17
C PRO A 66 0.59 -12.07 -14.15
N GLN A 67 0.03 -12.94 -15.00
CA GLN A 67 -1.01 -12.54 -15.93
C GLN A 67 -2.29 -12.13 -15.19
N ALA A 68 -2.67 -12.90 -14.18
CA ALA A 68 -3.82 -12.56 -13.34
C ALA A 68 -3.58 -11.25 -12.60
N ALA A 69 -2.34 -11.03 -12.12
CA ALA A 69 -1.97 -9.79 -11.45
C ALA A 69 -2.14 -8.58 -12.36
N LEU A 70 -1.67 -8.69 -13.60
CA LEU A 70 -1.81 -7.60 -14.58
C LEU A 70 -3.28 -7.30 -14.88
N ARG A 71 -4.13 -8.33 -14.99
CA ARG A 71 -5.56 -8.12 -15.20
C ARG A 71 -6.22 -7.44 -14.00
N GLN A 72 -5.85 -7.84 -12.79
CA GLN A 72 -6.36 -7.21 -11.58
C GLN A 72 -5.91 -5.75 -11.49
N SER A 73 -4.65 -5.48 -11.84
CA SER A 73 -4.12 -4.13 -11.85
C SER A 73 -4.93 -3.22 -12.78
N PHE A 74 -5.32 -3.71 -13.95
CA PHE A 74 -6.11 -2.96 -14.90
C PHE A 74 -7.47 -2.53 -14.32
N ASN A 75 -8.02 -3.31 -13.42
CA ASN A 75 -9.34 -3.06 -12.84
C ASN A 75 -9.32 -2.16 -11.59
N LEU A 76 -8.12 -1.79 -11.11
CA LEU A 76 -8.04 -0.89 -9.96
C LEU A 76 -8.43 0.52 -10.36
N ALA A 77 -9.26 1.16 -9.54
CA ALA A 77 -9.65 2.56 -9.76
C ALA A 77 -8.49 3.49 -9.43
N VAL A 78 -7.69 3.16 -8.42
CA VAL A 78 -6.57 3.97 -7.97
C VAL A 78 -5.36 3.06 -7.77
N GLY A 79 -4.24 3.48 -8.34
CA GLY A 79 -3.00 2.73 -8.21
C GLY A 79 -2.89 1.56 -9.17
N SER A 80 -1.84 0.81 -8.99
CA SER A 80 -1.55 -0.37 -9.81
C SER A 80 -0.91 -1.44 -8.94
N LEU A 81 -1.03 -2.68 -9.40
CA LEU A 81 -0.39 -3.81 -8.74
C LEU A 81 1.01 -3.97 -9.32
N CYS A 82 2.02 -3.92 -8.46
CA CYS A 82 3.42 -3.97 -8.84
C CYS A 82 4.10 -5.12 -8.11
N LEU A 83 5.20 -5.59 -8.66
CA LEU A 83 6.02 -6.60 -8.00
C LEU A 83 7.24 -5.91 -7.40
N ASP A 84 7.37 -6.01 -6.08
CA ASP A 84 8.52 -5.50 -5.33
C ASP A 84 9.26 -6.71 -4.73
N GLY A 85 10.37 -7.08 -5.36
CA GLY A 85 11.05 -8.32 -5.00
C GLY A 85 10.12 -9.51 -5.23
N ASP A 86 9.80 -10.23 -4.17
CA ASP A 86 8.92 -11.40 -4.21
C ASP A 86 7.54 -11.13 -3.60
N VAL A 87 7.15 -9.85 -3.48
CA VAL A 87 5.86 -9.45 -2.91
C VAL A 87 5.13 -8.54 -3.89
N TYR A 88 3.85 -8.80 -4.11
CA TYR A 88 3.00 -7.86 -4.84
C TYR A 88 2.58 -6.75 -3.91
N VAL A 89 2.63 -5.51 -4.42
CA VAL A 89 2.19 -4.33 -3.69
C VAL A 89 1.23 -3.52 -4.56
N VAL A 90 0.22 -2.91 -3.96
CA VAL A 90 -0.58 -1.89 -4.63
C VAL A 90 0.12 -0.56 -4.40
N ARG A 91 0.41 0.15 -5.46
CA ARG A 91 1.18 1.40 -5.42
C ARG A 91 0.44 2.51 -6.17
N HIS A 92 0.41 3.68 -5.57
CA HIS A 92 -0.18 4.87 -6.16
C HIS A 92 0.79 6.03 -5.96
N THR A 93 1.13 6.72 -7.04
CA THR A 93 2.12 7.80 -7.04
C THR A 93 1.43 9.11 -7.41
N VAL A 94 1.66 10.16 -6.62
CA VAL A 94 1.14 11.48 -6.93
C VAL A 94 2.26 12.51 -6.79
N MET A 95 2.13 13.61 -7.53
CA MET A 95 3.02 14.75 -7.39
C MET A 95 2.63 15.50 -6.11
N VAL A 96 3.61 15.77 -5.25
CA VAL A 96 3.35 16.38 -3.94
C VAL A 96 2.56 17.69 -4.07
N GLU A 97 2.95 18.55 -5.00
CA GLU A 97 2.31 19.87 -5.15
C GLU A 97 0.86 19.79 -5.64
N HIS A 98 0.45 18.66 -6.20
CA HIS A 98 -0.93 18.44 -6.68
C HIS A 98 -1.78 17.60 -5.75
N LEU A 99 -1.22 17.13 -4.63
CA LEU A 99 -1.99 16.37 -3.65
C LEU A 99 -2.83 17.33 -2.82
N ASP A 100 -4.14 17.15 -2.87
CA ASP A 100 -5.04 17.84 -1.95
C ASP A 100 -4.95 17.12 -0.60
N LEU A 101 -4.60 17.85 0.46
CA LEU A 101 -4.48 17.25 1.79
C LEU A 101 -5.78 16.63 2.28
N ALA A 102 -6.93 17.16 1.84
CA ALA A 102 -8.22 16.56 2.17
C ALA A 102 -8.39 15.17 1.55
N ASP A 103 -7.66 14.87 0.47
CA ASP A 103 -7.73 13.58 -0.22
C ASP A 103 -6.63 12.61 0.21
N LEU A 104 -5.79 13.01 1.16
CA LEU A 104 -4.69 12.16 1.62
C LEU A 104 -5.20 10.82 2.17
N GLU A 105 -6.22 10.87 3.01
CA GLU A 105 -6.81 9.67 3.59
C GLU A 105 -7.42 8.78 2.52
N VAL A 106 -8.08 9.38 1.53
CA VAL A 106 -8.67 8.63 0.41
C VAL A 106 -7.61 7.88 -0.35
N SER A 107 -6.47 8.52 -0.64
CA SER A 107 -5.37 7.88 -1.35
C SER A 107 -4.79 6.70 -0.57
N MET A 108 -4.58 6.88 0.73
CA MET A 108 -4.05 5.80 1.57
C MET A 108 -5.05 4.65 1.72
N HIS A 109 -6.32 4.96 1.96
CA HIS A 109 -7.35 3.92 2.04
C HIS A 109 -7.53 3.18 0.73
N ALA A 110 -7.39 3.87 -0.41
CA ALA A 110 -7.55 3.22 -1.71
C ALA A 110 -6.53 2.10 -1.92
N VAL A 111 -5.25 2.36 -1.61
CA VAL A 111 -4.23 1.32 -1.76
C VAL A 111 -4.38 0.22 -0.73
N ALA A 112 -4.72 0.57 0.52
CA ALA A 112 -4.92 -0.41 1.58
C ALA A 112 -6.08 -1.35 1.26
N ARG A 113 -7.22 -0.79 0.86
CA ARG A 113 -8.41 -1.60 0.53
C ARG A 113 -8.17 -2.47 -0.69
N ALA A 114 -7.52 -1.94 -1.72
CA ALA A 114 -7.22 -2.71 -2.92
C ALA A 114 -6.33 -3.91 -2.57
N ALA A 115 -5.28 -3.70 -1.79
CA ALA A 115 -4.39 -4.77 -1.36
C ALA A 115 -5.13 -5.83 -0.54
N ASP A 116 -5.96 -5.39 0.43
CA ASP A 116 -6.74 -6.29 1.27
C ASP A 116 -7.75 -7.10 0.46
N GLN A 117 -8.45 -6.46 -0.48
CA GLN A 117 -9.44 -7.12 -1.31
C GLN A 117 -8.81 -8.17 -2.23
N ILE A 118 -7.66 -7.85 -2.83
CA ILE A 118 -6.95 -8.80 -3.67
C ILE A 118 -6.53 -10.01 -2.85
N GLU A 119 -5.96 -9.79 -1.68
CA GLU A 119 -5.54 -10.88 -0.81
C GLU A 119 -6.71 -11.77 -0.42
N GLN A 120 -7.86 -11.19 -0.09
CA GLN A 120 -9.06 -11.94 0.26
C GLN A 120 -9.61 -12.76 -0.90
N SER A 121 -9.40 -12.31 -2.13
CA SER A 121 -9.87 -13.00 -3.33
C SER A 121 -9.04 -14.21 -3.69
N LEU A 122 -7.85 -14.35 -3.11
CA LEU A 122 -6.96 -15.47 -3.41
C LEU A 122 -7.50 -16.74 -2.80
N PRO A 123 -7.30 -17.90 -3.48
CA PRO A 123 -7.70 -19.18 -2.91
C PRO A 123 -7.00 -19.41 -1.58
N ILE A 124 -7.74 -19.97 -0.64
CA ILE A 124 -7.14 -20.43 0.60
C ILE A 124 -6.25 -21.60 0.23
N TYR A 125 -4.97 -21.43 0.49
CA TYR A 125 -3.99 -22.46 0.22
C TYR A 125 -3.84 -23.30 1.48
N GLU A 126 -4.18 -24.58 1.39
CA GLU A 126 -4.08 -25.51 2.51
C GLU A 126 -3.13 -26.66 2.22
N PRO A 127 -1.86 -26.39 2.05
CA PRO A 127 -0.87 -27.44 2.02
C PRO A 127 -0.42 -27.74 3.44
N ALA A 128 0.84 -28.06 3.61
CA ALA A 128 1.42 -28.17 4.92
C ALA A 128 1.26 -26.88 5.72
N SER A 129 1.02 -27.00 7.03
CA SER A 129 0.72 -25.88 7.89
C SER A 129 1.81 -24.81 7.94
N ASP A 130 3.07 -25.20 7.73
CA ASP A 130 4.18 -24.27 7.72
C ASP A 130 4.05 -23.22 6.61
N LYS A 131 3.47 -23.60 5.47
CA LYS A 131 3.28 -22.66 4.36
C LYS A 131 2.22 -21.61 4.68
N VAL A 132 1.22 -21.98 5.45
CA VAL A 132 0.21 -21.02 5.90
C VAL A 132 0.84 -19.99 6.84
N SER A 133 1.71 -20.44 7.73
CA SER A 133 2.43 -19.54 8.63
C SER A 133 3.30 -18.54 7.88
N ASP A 134 4.00 -19.00 6.86
CA ASP A 134 4.85 -18.13 6.04
C ASP A 134 4.04 -17.02 5.37
N VAL A 135 2.86 -17.35 4.88
CA VAL A 135 2.00 -16.37 4.25
C VAL A 135 1.53 -15.32 5.28
N GLU A 136 1.19 -15.75 6.47
CA GLU A 136 0.75 -14.83 7.51
C GLU A 136 1.86 -13.88 7.96
N GLU A 137 3.10 -14.36 8.02
CA GLU A 137 4.23 -13.55 8.42
C GLU A 137 4.51 -12.40 7.44
N GLU A 138 4.14 -12.53 6.20
CA GLU A 138 4.34 -11.49 5.21
C GLU A 138 3.26 -10.42 5.22
N ARG A 139 2.20 -10.64 5.94
CA ARG A 139 1.18 -9.63 6.16
C ARG A 139 1.72 -8.63 7.19
N VAL A 140 1.73 -7.43 6.84
CA VAL A 140 2.31 -6.43 7.70
C VAL A 140 1.36 -5.88 8.68
#